data_ee4b2e51499777fc769acb0e82ac23fe
#
_entry.id   ee4b2e51499777fc769acb0e82ac23fe
#
_cell.length_a   1.000
_cell.length_b   1.000
_cell.length_c   1.000
_cell.angle_alpha   90.00
_cell.angle_beta   90.00
_cell.angle_gamma   90.00
#
_symmetry.space_group_name_H-M   'P 1'
#
loop_
_entity.id
_entity.type
_entity.pdbx_description
1 polymer ?
#
loop_
_entity_poly.entity_id
_entity_poly.type
_entity_poly.pdbx_seq_one_letter_code
_entity_poly.pdbx_strand_id
1 'polypeptide(L)'
;MKNYNQVYVRNSLEAAAMYCDAFGAEITREFRNADNTVYEHCELSVNGEGFLALAEAANPCDISFVHKHKWETMTFNVFEMGSEEAVAHAFHVLSRGGVVLEPIHALPWSSCCATIIYRFGVCWWISI
;
A
#
# COMPACT_ATOMS: atom_id res chain seq x y z
N MET A 1 -3.41 -17.90 16.01
CA MET A 1 -3.49 -16.42 15.99
C MET A 1 -3.01 -15.95 14.63
N LYS A 2 -3.75 -15.04 13.99
CA LYS A 2 -3.31 -14.39 12.75
C LYS A 2 -3.11 -12.90 13.03
N ASN A 3 -2.11 -12.30 12.43
CA ASN A 3 -1.88 -10.87 12.48
C ASN A 3 -2.27 -10.27 11.12
N TYR A 4 -3.11 -9.26 11.14
CA TYR A 4 -3.53 -8.52 9.96
C TYR A 4 -3.13 -7.05 10.11
N ASN A 5 -2.36 -6.56 9.19
CA ASN A 5 -2.07 -5.13 9.11
C ASN A 5 -3.27 -4.44 8.47
N GLN A 6 -3.78 -3.41 9.12
CA GLN A 6 -4.88 -2.61 8.59
C GLN A 6 -4.42 -1.17 8.35
N VAL A 7 -4.78 -0.65 7.20
CA VAL A 7 -4.54 0.74 6.83
C VAL A 7 -5.85 1.51 6.75
N TYR A 8 -5.81 2.77 7.12
CA TYR A 8 -6.93 3.68 6.96
C TYR A 8 -6.61 4.63 5.81
N VAL A 9 -7.48 4.65 4.83
CA VAL A 9 -7.26 5.37 3.57
C VAL A 9 -8.47 6.21 3.20
N ARG A 10 -8.28 7.20 2.35
CA ARG A 10 -9.38 7.90 1.69
C ARG A 10 -9.72 7.25 0.36
N ASN A 11 -11.00 7.32 -0.03
CA ASN A 11 -11.49 6.67 -1.23
C ASN A 11 -11.12 5.18 -1.22
N SER A 12 -11.55 4.48 -0.18
CA SER A 12 -11.15 3.11 0.08
C SER A 12 -11.45 2.14 -1.06
N LEU A 13 -12.51 2.37 -1.85
CA LEU A 13 -12.79 1.56 -3.05
C LEU A 13 -11.67 1.70 -4.08
N GLU A 14 -11.22 2.92 -4.35
CA GLU A 14 -10.12 3.18 -5.27
C GLU A 14 -8.79 2.68 -4.70
N ALA A 15 -8.54 2.90 -3.40
CA ALA A 15 -7.33 2.42 -2.74
C ALA A 15 -7.21 0.89 -2.82
N ALA A 16 -8.29 0.17 -2.56
CA ALA A 16 -8.31 -1.30 -2.71
C ALA A 16 -7.98 -1.73 -4.14
N ALA A 17 -8.58 -1.08 -5.15
CA ALA A 17 -8.30 -1.39 -6.54
C ALA A 17 -6.83 -1.14 -6.91
N MET A 18 -6.23 -0.05 -6.42
CA MET A 18 -4.81 0.26 -6.64
C MET A 18 -3.88 -0.74 -5.95
N TYR A 19 -4.19 -1.18 -4.73
CA TYR A 19 -3.41 -2.23 -4.05
C TYR A 19 -3.54 -3.58 -4.75
N CYS A 20 -4.73 -3.93 -5.25
CA CYS A 20 -4.92 -5.12 -6.07
C CYS A 20 -4.06 -5.05 -7.34
N ASP A 21 -4.04 -3.92 -8.02
CA ASP A 21 -3.20 -3.71 -9.21
C ASP A 21 -1.70 -3.76 -8.87
N ALA A 22 -1.26 -3.05 -7.83
CA ALA A 22 0.15 -2.98 -7.46
C ALA A 22 0.76 -4.33 -7.07
N PHE A 23 0.01 -5.16 -6.35
CA PHE A 23 0.52 -6.38 -5.72
C PHE A 23 -0.07 -7.69 -6.28
N GLY A 24 -0.94 -7.60 -7.27
CA GLY A 24 -1.66 -8.77 -7.77
C GLY A 24 -2.58 -9.39 -6.71
N ALA A 25 -3.12 -8.54 -5.84
CA ALA A 25 -3.98 -8.98 -4.76
C ALA A 25 -5.44 -9.13 -5.22
N GLU A 26 -6.19 -9.90 -4.46
CA GLU A 26 -7.63 -10.11 -4.65
C GLU A 26 -8.40 -9.66 -3.41
N ILE A 27 -9.58 -9.08 -3.61
CA ILE A 27 -10.50 -8.80 -2.51
C ILE A 27 -11.16 -10.10 -2.08
N THR A 28 -10.92 -10.51 -0.83
CA THR A 28 -11.45 -11.77 -0.27
C THR A 28 -12.59 -11.55 0.71
N ARG A 29 -12.71 -10.33 1.23
CA ARG A 29 -13.80 -9.97 2.15
C ARG A 29 -14.05 -8.48 2.07
N GLU A 30 -15.32 -8.09 1.97
CA GLU A 30 -15.68 -6.68 1.94
C GLU A 30 -16.97 -6.38 2.71
N PHE A 31 -16.95 -5.26 3.41
CA PHE A 31 -18.12 -4.66 4.04
C PHE A 31 -18.15 -3.20 3.65
N ARG A 32 -19.17 -2.82 2.90
CA ARG A 32 -19.39 -1.44 2.48
C ARG A 32 -20.33 -0.72 3.43
N ASN A 33 -20.22 0.61 3.49
CA ASN A 33 -21.20 1.44 4.18
C ASN A 33 -22.58 1.33 3.50
N ALA A 34 -23.62 1.88 4.14
CA ALA A 34 -25.00 1.82 3.65
C ALA A 34 -25.16 2.36 2.22
N ASP A 35 -24.39 3.39 1.84
CA ASP A 35 -24.45 4.04 0.54
C ASP A 35 -23.59 3.36 -0.53
N ASN A 36 -22.86 2.30 -0.20
CA ASN A 36 -21.90 1.62 -1.08
C ASN A 36 -20.80 2.53 -1.65
N THR A 37 -20.42 3.58 -0.93
CA THR A 37 -19.45 4.56 -1.39
C THR A 37 -18.04 4.33 -0.86
N VAL A 38 -17.90 3.64 0.27
CA VAL A 38 -16.62 3.34 0.91
C VAL A 38 -16.64 1.97 1.59
N TYR A 39 -15.47 1.43 1.88
CA TYR A 39 -15.33 0.25 2.72
C TYR A 39 -15.30 0.62 4.21
N GLU A 40 -16.19 0.02 4.98
CA GLU A 40 -16.04 -0.04 6.45
C GLU A 40 -14.94 -1.04 6.82
N HIS A 41 -14.79 -2.10 6.02
CA HIS A 41 -13.72 -3.08 6.16
C HIS A 41 -13.55 -3.85 4.84
N CYS A 42 -12.30 -4.04 4.42
CA CYS A 42 -11.95 -4.83 3.24
C CYS A 42 -10.67 -5.62 3.51
N GLU A 43 -10.63 -6.86 3.09
CA GLU A 43 -9.46 -7.73 3.22
C GLU A 43 -8.95 -8.12 1.84
N LEU A 44 -7.65 -7.99 1.65
CA LEU A 44 -6.93 -8.37 0.44
C LEU A 44 -6.06 -9.59 0.72
N SER A 45 -5.95 -10.46 -0.27
CA SER A 45 -5.09 -11.65 -0.24
C SER A 45 -4.22 -11.71 -1.49
N VAL A 46 -3.05 -12.31 -1.35
CA VAL A 46 -2.15 -12.63 -2.45
C VAL A 46 -1.90 -14.14 -2.41
N ASN A 47 -2.13 -14.82 -3.53
CA ASN A 47 -1.99 -16.28 -3.62
C ASN A 47 -2.77 -17.06 -2.52
N GLY A 48 -3.93 -16.55 -2.13
CA GLY A 48 -4.78 -17.16 -1.12
C GLY A 48 -4.37 -16.88 0.34
N GLU A 49 -3.30 -16.15 0.55
CA GLU A 49 -2.86 -15.74 1.89
C GLU A 49 -3.26 -14.29 2.18
N GLY A 50 -3.73 -14.04 3.40
CA GLY A 50 -4.09 -12.70 3.83
C GLY A 50 -2.89 -11.75 3.76
N PHE A 51 -3.10 -10.63 3.08
CA PHE A 51 -2.05 -9.64 2.81
C PHE A 51 -2.26 -8.34 3.58
N LEU A 52 -3.41 -7.74 3.44
CA LEU A 52 -3.71 -6.41 3.99
C LEU A 52 -5.20 -6.26 4.27
N ALA A 53 -5.54 -5.57 5.33
CA ALA A 53 -6.88 -5.04 5.52
C ALA A 53 -6.89 -3.53 5.34
N LEU A 54 -8.00 -2.98 4.88
CA LEU A 54 -8.17 -1.53 4.75
C LEU A 54 -9.59 -1.10 5.10
N ALA A 55 -9.71 0.14 5.55
CA ALA A 55 -10.98 0.80 5.84
C ALA A 55 -10.89 2.28 5.49
N GLU A 56 -12.05 2.89 5.27
CA GLU A 56 -12.11 4.35 5.08
C GLU A 56 -11.65 5.08 6.34
N ALA A 57 -10.79 6.06 6.19
CA ALA A 57 -10.34 6.90 7.29
C ALA A 57 -11.47 7.83 7.74
N ALA A 58 -11.73 7.88 9.04
CA ALA A 58 -12.72 8.80 9.62
C ALA A 58 -12.28 10.26 9.47
N ASN A 59 -10.98 10.50 9.53
CA ASN A 59 -10.38 11.82 9.33
C ASN A 59 -9.38 11.78 8.17
N PRO A 60 -9.27 12.88 7.39
CA PRO A 60 -8.31 12.96 6.32
C PRO A 60 -6.88 12.77 6.83
N CYS A 61 -6.14 11.85 6.21
CA CYS A 61 -4.70 11.79 6.39
C CYS A 61 -4.05 13.02 5.76
N ASP A 62 -3.34 13.79 6.56
CA ASP A 62 -2.53 14.89 6.07
C ASP A 62 -1.09 14.39 5.88
N ILE A 63 -0.69 14.18 4.65
CA ILE A 63 0.68 13.77 4.32
C ILE A 63 1.66 14.93 4.25
N SER A 64 1.21 16.17 4.47
CA SER A 64 2.07 17.35 4.44
C SER A 64 3.20 17.27 5.46
N PHE A 65 2.94 16.66 6.62
CA PHE A 65 3.95 16.39 7.63
C PHE A 65 5.09 15.54 7.07
N VAL A 66 4.78 14.47 6.36
CA VAL A 66 5.78 13.57 5.77
C VAL A 66 6.56 14.28 4.67
N HIS A 67 5.90 15.07 3.81
CA HIS A 67 6.56 15.90 2.80
C HIS A 67 7.57 16.86 3.43
N LYS A 68 7.18 17.47 4.56
CA LYS A 68 8.00 18.48 5.25
C LYS A 68 9.18 17.84 5.99
N HIS A 69 8.95 16.72 6.66
CA HIS A 69 9.94 16.09 7.55
C HIS A 69 10.71 14.94 6.91
N LYS A 70 10.17 14.36 5.82
CA LYS A 70 10.81 13.28 5.04
C LYS A 70 11.27 12.09 5.88
N TRP A 71 10.46 11.69 6.86
CA TRP A 71 10.69 10.47 7.62
C TRP A 71 9.39 9.69 7.81
N GLU A 72 9.53 8.41 7.99
CA GLU A 72 8.45 7.49 8.32
C GLU A 72 8.69 6.89 9.71
N THR A 73 7.61 6.63 10.44
CA THR A 73 7.66 5.92 11.72
C THR A 73 7.27 4.45 11.59
N MET A 74 6.54 4.11 10.52
CA MET A 74 6.13 2.76 10.20
C MET A 74 6.09 2.61 8.69
N THR A 75 6.61 1.49 8.20
CA THR A 75 6.61 1.12 6.78
C THR A 75 6.08 -0.29 6.63
N PHE A 76 5.21 -0.49 5.65
CA PHE A 76 4.81 -1.82 5.23
C PHE A 76 5.86 -2.35 4.26
N ASN A 77 6.52 -3.42 4.63
CA ASN A 77 7.55 -4.04 3.81
C ASN A 77 6.93 -5.18 3.00
N VAL A 78 6.99 -5.05 1.69
CA VAL A 78 6.66 -6.13 0.75
C VAL A 78 7.96 -6.56 0.08
N PHE A 79 8.42 -7.74 0.40
CA PHE A 79 9.67 -8.30 -0.08
C PHE A 79 9.42 -9.63 -0.80
N GLU A 80 10.45 -10.12 -1.48
CA GLU A 80 10.35 -11.34 -2.31
C GLU A 80 9.28 -11.21 -3.41
N MET A 81 9.20 -10.05 -4.05
CA MET A 81 8.21 -9.79 -5.11
C MET A 81 8.48 -10.56 -6.41
N GLY A 82 9.55 -11.33 -6.46
CA GLY A 82 9.83 -12.30 -7.51
C GLY A 82 10.56 -11.75 -8.73
N SER A 83 10.37 -10.49 -9.11
CA SER A 83 11.05 -9.90 -10.25
C SER A 83 11.17 -8.37 -10.16
N GLU A 84 12.14 -7.81 -10.89
CA GLU A 84 12.29 -6.35 -11.03
C GLU A 84 11.08 -5.72 -11.68
N GLU A 85 10.43 -6.43 -12.60
CA GLU A 85 9.20 -5.96 -13.27
C GLU A 85 8.05 -5.82 -12.28
N ALA A 86 7.92 -6.74 -11.32
CA ALA A 86 6.89 -6.65 -10.27
C ALA A 86 7.13 -5.45 -9.37
N VAL A 87 8.38 -5.21 -8.96
CA VAL A 87 8.77 -4.03 -8.17
C VAL A 87 8.49 -2.74 -8.97
N ALA A 88 8.90 -2.69 -10.24
CA ALA A 88 8.68 -1.53 -11.10
C ALA A 88 7.18 -1.26 -11.31
N HIS A 89 6.38 -2.29 -11.49
CA HIS A 89 4.92 -2.16 -11.63
C HIS A 89 4.31 -1.57 -10.34
N ALA A 90 4.61 -2.17 -9.19
CA ALA A 90 4.13 -1.67 -7.89
C ALA A 90 4.57 -0.22 -7.63
N PHE A 91 5.85 0.08 -7.92
CA PHE A 91 6.37 1.44 -7.82
C PHE A 91 5.56 2.43 -8.68
N HIS A 92 5.31 2.06 -9.94
CA HIS A 92 4.54 2.90 -10.86
C HIS A 92 3.13 3.16 -10.35
N VAL A 93 2.44 2.15 -9.85
CA VAL A 93 1.07 2.28 -9.31
C VAL A 93 1.06 3.12 -8.04
N LEU A 94 1.91 2.79 -7.06
CA LEU A 94 1.92 3.43 -5.74
C LEU A 94 2.43 4.87 -5.77
N SER A 95 3.29 5.23 -6.71
CA SER A 95 3.83 6.58 -6.81
C SER A 95 2.86 7.61 -7.41
N ARG A 96 1.74 7.15 -8.01
CA ARG A 96 0.73 8.05 -8.59
C ARG A 96 0.09 8.93 -7.51
N GLY A 97 0.37 10.23 -7.55
CA GLY A 97 -0.14 11.20 -6.58
C GLY A 97 0.47 11.05 -5.17
N GLY A 98 1.44 10.18 -5.00
CA GLY A 98 2.17 9.96 -3.77
C GLY A 98 3.52 10.68 -3.73
N VAL A 99 4.39 10.24 -2.82
CA VAL A 99 5.74 10.78 -2.63
C VAL A 99 6.74 9.65 -2.74
N VAL A 100 7.70 9.80 -3.64
CA VAL A 100 8.85 8.89 -3.72
C VAL A 100 9.89 9.34 -2.70
N LEU A 101 10.10 8.55 -1.64
CA LEU A 101 11.18 8.79 -0.68
C LEU A 101 12.50 8.29 -1.24
N GLU A 102 12.51 7.05 -1.75
CA GLU A 102 13.66 6.44 -2.40
C GLU A 102 13.21 5.83 -3.73
N PRO A 103 13.74 6.29 -4.88
CA PRO A 103 13.42 5.68 -6.17
C PRO A 103 13.95 4.24 -6.26
N ILE A 104 13.60 3.54 -7.33
CA ILE A 104 14.11 2.19 -7.56
C ILE A 104 15.65 2.22 -7.59
N HIS A 105 16.26 1.41 -6.73
CA HIS A 105 17.70 1.30 -6.57
C HIS A 105 18.09 -0.05 -5.96
N ALA A 106 19.37 -0.31 -5.90
CA ALA A 106 19.92 -1.49 -5.23
C ALA A 106 20.48 -1.13 -3.85
N LEU A 107 20.33 -2.04 -2.92
CA LEU A 107 20.97 -2.03 -1.60
C LEU A 107 21.75 -3.33 -1.40
N PRO A 108 22.64 -3.40 -0.38
CA PRO A 108 23.39 -4.65 -0.13
C PRO A 108 22.52 -5.88 0.10
N TRP A 109 21.29 -5.70 0.54
CA TRP A 109 20.32 -6.78 0.85
C TRP A 109 19.16 -6.90 -0.15
N SER A 110 19.12 -6.08 -1.19
CA SER A 110 18.11 -6.17 -2.25
C SER A 110 18.64 -5.57 -3.54
N SER A 111 18.57 -6.31 -4.63
CA SER A 111 19.03 -5.83 -5.95
C SER A 111 18.08 -4.79 -6.57
N CYS A 112 16.84 -4.72 -6.10
CA CYS A 112 15.83 -3.79 -6.61
C CYS A 112 14.83 -3.48 -5.51
N CYS A 113 14.81 -2.24 -5.04
CA CYS A 113 13.88 -1.80 -4.00
C CYS A 113 13.54 -0.33 -4.15
N ALA A 114 12.45 0.09 -3.49
CA ALA A 114 12.00 1.47 -3.45
C ALA A 114 11.19 1.75 -2.19
N THR A 115 11.12 3.03 -1.79
CA THR A 115 10.28 3.49 -0.68
C THR A 115 9.36 4.59 -1.17
N ILE A 116 8.06 4.39 -1.01
CA ILE A 116 7.03 5.29 -1.49
C ILE A 116 6.04 5.56 -0.37
N ILE A 117 5.62 6.81 -0.23
CA ILE A 117 4.41 7.14 0.51
C ILE A 117 3.28 7.22 -0.49
N TYR A 118 2.37 6.27 -0.40
CA TYR A 118 1.17 6.23 -1.21
C TYR A 118 0.30 7.46 -0.93
N ARG A 119 -0.44 7.94 -1.92
CA ARG A 119 -1.19 9.19 -1.85
C ARG A 119 -2.16 9.33 -0.66
N PHE A 120 -2.50 8.25 0.01
CA PHE A 120 -3.32 8.25 1.22
C PHE A 120 -2.49 8.14 2.52
N GLY A 121 -1.18 8.34 2.46
CA GLY A 121 -0.31 8.45 3.64
C GLY A 121 0.35 7.15 4.10
N VAL A 122 0.09 6.03 3.45
CA VAL A 122 0.71 4.74 3.80
C VAL A 122 2.10 4.65 3.19
N CYS A 123 3.11 4.38 4.02
CA CYS A 123 4.47 4.18 3.57
C CYS A 123 4.71 2.71 3.20
N TRP A 124 5.25 2.49 2.01
CA TRP A 124 5.56 1.18 1.45
C TRP A 124 7.05 1.09 1.13
N TRP A 125 7.70 0.04 1.59
CA TRP A 125 8.98 -0.43 1.09
C TRP A 125 8.74 -1.70 0.27
N ILE A 126 9.15 -1.69 -0.99
CA ILE A 126 8.94 -2.79 -1.94
C ILE A 126 10.27 -3.28 -2.46
N SER A 127 10.45 -4.60 -2.56
CA SER A 127 11.74 -5.19 -2.96
C SER A 127 11.65 -6.60 -3.52
N ILE A 128 12.73 -7.00 -4.18
CA ILE A 128 13.05 -8.40 -4.46
C ILE A 128 13.64 -9.02 -3.20
#